data_c2135605e292f4a003f29aac3ec1321a
#
_entry.id   c2135605e292f4a003f29aac3ec1321a
#
_cell.length_a   1.000
_cell.length_b   1.000
_cell.length_c   1.000
_cell.angle_alpha   90.00
_cell.angle_beta   90.00
_cell.angle_gamma   90.00
#
_symmetry.space_group_name_H-M   'P 1'
#
loop_
_entity.id
_entity.type
_entity.pdbx_description
1 polymer ?
#
loop_
_entity_poly.entity_id
_entity_poly.type
_entity_poly.pdbx_seq_one_letter_code
_entity_poly.pdbx_strand_id
1 'polypeptide(L)'
;MKSPLPLLLFMTVISCPARAVPLLSPWRRRCQWATTLLLLLIPWFRANGNSLLRVDIPGLNLHLFGQTLRIEELYLVLLFSLALTLGFLLITMVLGRVWCGWFCPQTTLTDLAEWFAKRLGLRGKKRQAGKIVQQAALQLVHLLLAFLVSANLLWYFIEPQRFFSQLVTGQLHYAALIFLLLAALLVYLDLALVRRLMCSEICPYGRFQTALADQATLTLHLPPTELERCIECGSCVRVCPMEIDIRRGYQVECINCGRCLDACRQVMAKRNQPGLINYTFGTAGEGVRALLNLRTLLLSLATLILIVILLLAVYNRPAASLKIAVSHTAASRELKDGNRATFFNAWVNNRSSQKATYHIAARRADNGEALPMRGRTGDFALEAGENLRIDFVLVAPVPNSRLEVEFILLDQTGNELAITSAHIK
;
A
#
# COMPACT_ATOMS: atom_id res chain seq x y z
N MET A 1 3.84 -31.85 13.37
CA MET A 1 3.37 -31.68 12.00
C MET A 1 2.34 -30.53 12.02
N LYS A 2 2.73 -29.35 11.54
CA LYS A 2 1.91 -28.12 11.55
C LYS A 2 1.02 -28.10 10.30
N SER A 3 -0.28 -27.90 10.49
CA SER A 3 -1.28 -27.81 9.42
C SER A 3 -0.99 -26.62 8.48
N PRO A 4 -1.19 -26.77 7.15
CA PRO A 4 -0.93 -25.72 6.18
C PRO A 4 -1.91 -24.54 6.34
N LEU A 5 -1.42 -23.34 5.99
CA LEU A 5 -2.08 -22.04 6.04
C LEU A 5 -3.52 -22.04 5.49
N PRO A 6 -4.42 -21.23 6.06
CA PRO A 6 -5.84 -21.21 5.67
C PRO A 6 -6.11 -20.78 4.21
N LEU A 7 -5.09 -20.27 3.49
CA LEU A 7 -5.22 -19.91 2.07
C LEU A 7 -5.38 -21.14 1.16
N LEU A 8 -4.79 -22.28 1.53
CA LEU A 8 -4.91 -23.55 0.78
C LEU A 8 -6.27 -24.23 0.98
N LEU A 9 -7.01 -23.87 2.01
CA LEU A 9 -8.37 -24.42 2.27
C LEU A 9 -9.40 -23.95 1.23
N PHE A 10 -9.09 -22.95 0.41
CA PHE A 10 -9.94 -22.50 -0.69
C PHE A 10 -9.88 -23.41 -1.93
N MET A 11 -8.88 -24.28 -2.04
CA MET A 11 -8.57 -25.00 -3.28
C MET A 11 -9.10 -26.43 -3.34
N THR A 12 -9.60 -26.98 -2.24
CA THR A 12 -10.21 -28.29 -2.26
C THR A 12 -11.68 -28.20 -2.64
N VAL A 13 -12.06 -28.86 -3.72
CA VAL A 13 -13.45 -29.19 -4.04
C VAL A 13 -13.97 -30.05 -2.88
N ILE A 14 -14.54 -29.40 -1.86
CA ILE A 14 -15.11 -30.10 -0.71
C ILE A 14 -16.48 -30.61 -1.13
N SER A 15 -16.54 -31.87 -1.49
CA SER A 15 -17.78 -32.65 -1.43
C SER A 15 -18.15 -32.76 0.05
N CYS A 16 -19.11 -31.96 0.50
CA CYS A 16 -19.50 -31.87 1.91
C CYS A 16 -20.63 -32.87 2.20
N PRO A 17 -20.49 -33.73 3.23
CA PRO A 17 -21.60 -34.52 3.72
C PRO A 17 -22.65 -33.60 4.39
N ALA A 18 -23.90 -34.00 4.38
CA ALA A 18 -25.10 -33.21 4.73
C ALA A 18 -25.15 -32.65 6.18
N ARG A 19 -24.17 -32.93 7.03
CA ARG A 19 -24.11 -32.45 8.43
C ARG A 19 -23.12 -31.26 8.54
N ALA A 20 -23.63 -30.09 9.01
CA ALA A 20 -22.91 -28.88 9.35
C ALA A 20 -22.12 -28.29 8.16
N VAL A 21 -22.79 -27.60 7.25
CA VAL A 21 -22.18 -26.95 6.10
C VAL A 21 -21.35 -25.75 6.58
N PRO A 22 -20.02 -25.73 6.37
CA PRO A 22 -19.21 -24.58 6.74
C PRO A 22 -19.60 -23.37 5.90
N LEU A 23 -20.02 -22.30 6.57
CA LEU A 23 -20.35 -21.03 5.95
C LEU A 23 -19.09 -20.18 5.80
N LEU A 24 -18.97 -19.46 4.68
CA LEU A 24 -17.88 -18.51 4.44
C LEU A 24 -18.12 -17.17 5.12
N SER A 25 -19.35 -16.85 5.45
CA SER A 25 -19.76 -15.57 6.03
C SER A 25 -18.97 -15.15 7.28
N PRO A 26 -18.66 -16.03 8.26
CA PRO A 26 -17.85 -15.63 9.42
C PRO A 26 -16.42 -15.27 9.04
N TRP A 27 -15.79 -16.04 8.17
CA TRP A 27 -14.42 -15.79 7.70
C TRP A 27 -14.32 -14.50 6.89
N ARG A 28 -15.26 -14.29 5.96
CA ARG A 28 -15.34 -13.05 5.20
C ARG A 28 -15.43 -11.83 6.11
N ARG A 29 -16.32 -11.86 7.12
CA ARG A 29 -16.46 -10.76 8.08
C ARG A 29 -15.17 -10.51 8.85
N ARG A 30 -14.47 -11.57 9.29
CA ARG A 30 -13.18 -11.45 9.96
C ARG A 30 -12.14 -10.78 9.06
N CYS A 31 -12.03 -11.21 7.80
CA CYS A 31 -11.11 -10.59 6.84
C CYS A 31 -11.46 -9.12 6.60
N GLN A 32 -12.74 -8.80 6.36
CA GLN A 32 -13.20 -7.42 6.17
C GLN A 32 -12.85 -6.53 7.36
N TRP A 33 -13.16 -6.97 8.57
CA TRP A 33 -12.85 -6.20 9.77
C TRP A 33 -11.36 -6.13 10.06
N ALA A 34 -10.63 -7.21 9.87
CA ALA A 34 -9.17 -7.24 10.07
C ALA A 34 -8.47 -6.22 9.15
N THR A 35 -8.84 -6.20 7.86
CA THR A 35 -8.27 -5.25 6.91
C THR A 35 -8.66 -3.81 7.24
N THR A 36 -9.93 -3.57 7.55
CA THR A 36 -10.41 -2.21 7.88
C THR A 36 -9.77 -1.69 9.18
N LEU A 37 -9.67 -2.53 10.22
CA LEU A 37 -9.00 -2.16 11.47
C LEU A 37 -7.49 -1.97 11.28
N LEU A 38 -6.85 -2.81 10.47
CA LEU A 38 -5.44 -2.66 10.14
C LEU A 38 -5.18 -1.28 9.52
N LEU A 39 -5.93 -0.91 8.49
CA LEU A 39 -5.80 0.39 7.83
C LEU A 39 -6.12 1.57 8.77
N LEU A 40 -7.07 1.41 9.68
CA LEU A 40 -7.41 2.43 10.66
C LEU A 40 -6.29 2.62 11.70
N LEU A 41 -5.64 1.53 12.12
CA LEU A 41 -4.71 1.51 13.24
C LEU A 41 -3.25 1.73 12.82
N ILE A 42 -2.85 1.42 11.57
CA ILE A 42 -1.47 1.60 11.09
C ILE A 42 -0.88 2.97 11.46
N PRO A 43 -1.56 4.13 11.26
CA PRO A 43 -0.99 5.43 11.59
C PRO A 43 -0.72 5.65 13.10
N TRP A 44 -1.37 4.87 13.97
CA TRP A 44 -1.23 4.97 15.43
C TRP A 44 -0.03 4.18 15.96
N PHE A 45 0.40 3.14 15.25
CA PHE A 45 1.57 2.38 15.63
C PHE A 45 2.85 3.14 15.32
N ARG A 46 3.81 3.07 16.25
CA ARG A 46 5.10 3.71 16.13
C ARG A 46 6.22 2.69 16.22
N ALA A 47 7.24 2.87 15.39
CA ALA A 47 8.50 2.15 15.47
C ALA A 47 9.62 3.18 15.40
N ASN A 48 10.62 3.07 16.28
CA ASN A 48 11.75 4.00 16.38
C ASN A 48 11.33 5.49 16.47
N GLY A 49 10.24 5.79 17.20
CA GLY A 49 9.72 7.16 17.37
C GLY A 49 8.86 7.70 16.24
N ASN A 50 8.81 7.04 15.08
CA ASN A 50 8.03 7.43 13.90
C ASN A 50 6.79 6.55 13.71
N SER A 51 5.76 7.08 13.06
CA SER A 51 4.60 6.28 12.64
C SER A 51 5.03 5.16 11.71
N LEU A 52 4.37 3.99 11.80
CA LEU A 52 4.71 2.80 11.02
C LEU A 52 4.64 3.03 9.51
N LEU A 53 3.69 3.86 9.07
CA LEU A 53 3.55 4.31 7.69
C LEU A 53 3.09 5.76 7.70
N ARG A 54 3.93 6.68 7.25
CA ARG A 54 3.62 8.10 7.11
C ARG A 54 4.39 8.73 5.97
N VAL A 55 3.70 9.52 5.17
CA VAL A 55 4.29 10.38 4.14
C VAL A 55 4.45 11.79 4.72
N ASP A 56 5.67 12.20 4.97
CA ASP A 56 6.01 13.56 5.41
C ASP A 56 6.27 14.43 4.18
N ILE A 57 5.24 15.17 3.75
CA ILE A 57 5.31 16.03 2.56
C ILE A 57 6.29 17.20 2.77
N PRO A 58 6.28 17.94 3.89
CA PRO A 58 7.23 19.04 4.11
C PRO A 58 8.68 18.58 4.13
N GLY A 59 8.96 17.44 4.77
CA GLY A 59 10.31 16.87 4.86
C GLY A 59 10.71 16.02 3.65
N LEU A 60 9.77 15.74 2.72
CA LEU A 60 9.94 14.84 1.60
C LEU A 60 10.48 13.46 2.01
N ASN A 61 9.95 12.96 3.14
CA ASN A 61 10.33 11.67 3.73
C ASN A 61 9.16 10.70 3.70
N LEU A 62 9.46 9.43 3.44
CA LEU A 62 8.54 8.32 3.63
C LEU A 62 9.01 7.52 4.86
N HIS A 63 8.21 7.52 5.92
CA HIS A 63 8.44 6.64 7.06
C HIS A 63 7.76 5.31 6.79
N LEU A 64 8.56 4.24 6.78
CA LEU A 64 8.08 2.87 6.52
C LEU A 64 8.72 1.91 7.51
N PHE A 65 7.93 1.24 8.35
CA PHE A 65 8.36 0.27 9.36
C PHE A 65 9.51 0.77 10.26
N GLY A 66 9.44 2.07 10.66
CA GLY A 66 10.47 2.69 11.51
C GLY A 66 11.73 3.15 10.78
N GLN A 67 11.80 2.96 9.47
CA GLN A 67 12.85 3.49 8.60
C GLN A 67 12.36 4.78 7.91
N THR A 68 13.26 5.72 7.73
CA THR A 68 12.99 6.95 6.98
C THR A 68 13.64 6.82 5.60
N LEU A 69 12.82 6.74 4.56
CA LEU A 69 13.23 6.78 3.17
C LEU A 69 13.14 8.20 2.65
N ARG A 70 14.22 8.72 2.09
CA ARG A 70 14.27 10.07 1.52
C ARG A 70 14.11 10.05 0.00
N ILE A 71 13.81 11.19 -0.58
CA ILE A 71 13.73 11.37 -2.05
C ILE A 71 14.99 10.88 -2.78
N GLU A 72 16.12 10.91 -2.13
CA GLU A 72 17.39 10.40 -2.69
C GLU A 72 17.36 8.90 -3.03
N GLU A 73 16.48 8.16 -2.38
CA GLU A 73 16.25 6.72 -2.57
C GLU A 73 15.00 6.44 -3.40
N LEU A 74 14.62 7.39 -4.26
CA LEU A 74 13.42 7.28 -5.10
C LEU A 74 13.38 5.98 -5.90
N TYR A 75 14.54 5.44 -6.27
CA TYR A 75 14.64 4.16 -6.99
C TYR A 75 14.08 2.98 -6.16
N LEU A 76 14.31 2.94 -4.83
CA LEU A 76 13.72 1.92 -3.97
C LEU A 76 12.21 2.06 -3.86
N VAL A 77 11.72 3.30 -3.74
CA VAL A 77 10.29 3.59 -3.72
C VAL A 77 9.66 3.20 -5.06
N LEU A 78 10.34 3.47 -6.18
CA LEU A 78 9.90 3.09 -7.52
C LEU A 78 9.84 1.57 -7.67
N LEU A 79 10.91 0.85 -7.31
CA LEU A 79 10.95 -0.61 -7.37
C LEU A 79 9.86 -1.24 -6.49
N PHE A 80 9.67 -0.71 -5.27
CA PHE A 80 8.63 -1.16 -4.36
C PHE A 80 7.22 -0.92 -4.93
N SER A 81 6.95 0.28 -5.45
CA SER A 81 5.64 0.60 -6.02
C SER A 81 5.35 -0.23 -7.28
N LEU A 82 6.37 -0.50 -8.10
CA LEU A 82 6.23 -1.36 -9.28
C LEU A 82 5.99 -2.82 -8.87
N ALA A 83 6.72 -3.34 -7.87
CA ALA A 83 6.51 -4.68 -7.32
C ALA A 83 5.11 -4.84 -6.72
N LEU A 84 4.64 -3.82 -5.99
CA LEU A 84 3.29 -3.77 -5.45
C LEU A 84 2.24 -3.78 -6.57
N THR A 85 2.44 -3.01 -7.63
CA THR A 85 1.54 -2.93 -8.78
C THR A 85 1.47 -4.26 -9.53
N LEU A 86 2.62 -4.87 -9.87
CA LEU A 86 2.64 -6.17 -10.56
C LEU A 86 2.05 -7.28 -9.69
N GLY A 87 2.38 -7.31 -8.39
CA GLY A 87 1.78 -8.25 -7.44
C GLY A 87 0.26 -8.10 -7.35
N PHE A 88 -0.22 -6.86 -7.35
CA PHE A 88 -1.64 -6.55 -7.35
C PHE A 88 -2.33 -6.98 -8.66
N LEU A 89 -1.70 -6.77 -9.81
CA LEU A 89 -2.17 -7.26 -11.12
C LEU A 89 -2.26 -8.78 -11.12
N LEU A 90 -1.23 -9.46 -10.64
CA LEU A 90 -1.19 -10.92 -10.53
C LEU A 90 -2.32 -11.46 -9.64
N ILE A 91 -2.48 -10.87 -8.45
CA ILE A 91 -3.57 -11.23 -7.53
C ILE A 91 -4.94 -11.01 -8.19
N THR A 92 -5.09 -9.92 -8.93
CA THR A 92 -6.35 -9.60 -9.64
C THR A 92 -6.64 -10.60 -10.74
N MET A 93 -5.64 -10.98 -11.54
CA MET A 93 -5.81 -11.99 -12.60
C MET A 93 -6.19 -13.35 -12.02
N VAL A 94 -5.53 -13.77 -10.94
CA VAL A 94 -5.76 -15.08 -10.33
C VAL A 94 -7.05 -15.12 -9.51
N LEU A 95 -7.26 -14.16 -8.63
CA LEU A 95 -8.38 -14.17 -7.67
C LEU A 95 -9.58 -13.33 -8.12
N GLY A 96 -9.48 -12.63 -9.26
CA GLY A 96 -10.54 -11.77 -9.75
C GLY A 96 -10.93 -10.69 -8.73
N ARG A 97 -12.21 -10.47 -8.55
CA ARG A 97 -12.75 -9.44 -7.65
C ARG A 97 -12.89 -9.90 -6.18
N VAL A 98 -12.12 -10.91 -5.73
CA VAL A 98 -12.12 -11.37 -4.33
C VAL A 98 -11.75 -10.22 -3.38
N TRP A 99 -10.78 -9.37 -3.75
CA TRP A 99 -10.45 -8.19 -2.96
C TRP A 99 -11.69 -7.35 -2.63
N CYS A 100 -12.55 -7.10 -3.62
CA CYS A 100 -13.77 -6.31 -3.43
C CYS A 100 -14.75 -6.92 -2.43
N GLY A 101 -14.87 -8.25 -2.43
CA GLY A 101 -15.82 -8.94 -1.54
C GLY A 101 -15.29 -9.24 -0.15
N TRP A 102 -13.97 -9.33 0.05
CA TRP A 102 -13.35 -9.84 1.27
C TRP A 102 -12.48 -8.86 2.02
N PHE A 103 -11.81 -7.93 1.33
CA PHE A 103 -10.79 -7.07 1.94
C PHE A 103 -11.05 -5.57 1.74
N CYS A 104 -11.89 -5.19 0.77
CA CYS A 104 -12.10 -3.79 0.43
C CYS A 104 -12.79 -3.03 1.57
N PRO A 105 -12.19 -1.94 2.11
CA PRO A 105 -12.79 -1.12 3.16
C PRO A 105 -14.13 -0.51 2.75
N GLN A 106 -14.29 -0.12 1.48
CA GLN A 106 -15.54 0.40 0.94
C GLN A 106 -16.70 -0.59 1.11
N THR A 107 -16.45 -1.87 0.83
CA THR A 107 -17.47 -2.92 1.01
C THR A 107 -17.83 -3.09 2.49
N THR A 108 -16.83 -3.01 3.38
CA THR A 108 -17.04 -3.09 4.84
C THR A 108 -17.86 -1.91 5.34
N LEU A 109 -17.53 -0.68 4.91
CA LEU A 109 -18.26 0.54 5.29
C LEU A 109 -19.70 0.53 4.79
N THR A 110 -19.92 0.10 3.54
CA THR A 110 -21.27 -0.03 2.98
C THR A 110 -22.07 -1.12 3.71
N ASP A 111 -21.46 -2.26 4.02
CA ASP A 111 -22.09 -3.34 4.83
C ASP A 111 -22.46 -2.84 6.21
N LEU A 112 -21.60 -2.03 6.84
CA LEU A 112 -21.83 -1.42 8.15
C LEU A 112 -22.99 -0.40 8.10
N ALA A 113 -22.99 0.49 7.11
CA ALA A 113 -24.07 1.46 6.90
C ALA A 113 -25.42 0.77 6.65
N GLU A 114 -25.44 -0.32 5.86
CA GLU A 114 -26.62 -1.13 5.64
C GLU A 114 -27.08 -1.85 6.90
N TRP A 115 -26.15 -2.29 7.75
CA TRP A 115 -26.47 -2.93 9.03
C TRP A 115 -27.15 -1.93 9.97
N PHE A 116 -26.64 -0.69 10.09
CA PHE A 116 -27.30 0.37 10.85
C PHE A 116 -28.70 0.70 10.30
N ALA A 117 -28.84 0.82 8.98
CA ALA A 117 -30.14 1.04 8.36
C ALA A 117 -31.15 -0.06 8.70
N LYS A 118 -30.71 -1.34 8.72
CA LYS A 118 -31.55 -2.46 9.14
C LYS A 118 -31.94 -2.39 10.62
N ARG A 119 -31.02 -2.00 11.49
CA ARG A 119 -31.28 -1.82 12.92
C ARG A 119 -32.28 -0.71 13.21
N LEU A 120 -32.25 0.36 12.42
CA LEU A 120 -33.21 1.47 12.49
C LEU A 120 -34.54 1.17 11.79
N GLY A 121 -34.75 -0.06 11.30
CA GLY A 121 -35.99 -0.44 10.59
C GLY A 121 -36.13 0.10 9.18
N LEU A 122 -35.07 0.73 8.63
CA LEU A 122 -35.03 1.34 7.30
C LEU A 122 -34.50 0.32 6.27
N ARG A 123 -35.32 -0.67 5.88
CA ARG A 123 -34.92 -1.74 4.94
C ARG A 123 -35.59 -1.57 3.58
N GLY A 124 -34.82 -1.66 2.50
CA GLY A 124 -35.33 -1.60 1.12
C GLY A 124 -36.11 -0.30 0.83
N LYS A 125 -37.29 -0.40 0.20
CA LYS A 125 -38.16 0.74 -0.11
C LYS A 125 -38.60 1.56 1.11
N LYS A 126 -38.69 0.93 2.30
CA LYS A 126 -38.98 1.60 3.58
C LYS A 126 -37.88 2.55 4.05
N ARG A 127 -36.70 2.51 3.44
CA ARG A 127 -35.61 3.43 3.77
C ARG A 127 -35.96 4.90 3.44
N GLN A 128 -36.77 5.14 2.43
CA GLN A 128 -37.22 6.49 2.06
C GLN A 128 -38.48 6.92 2.83
N ALA A 129 -39.27 5.96 3.32
CA ALA A 129 -40.55 6.21 4.02
C ALA A 129 -40.44 6.08 5.55
N GLY A 130 -39.21 6.01 6.12
CA GLY A 130 -38.99 5.94 7.57
C GLY A 130 -39.31 7.25 8.28
N LYS A 131 -39.50 7.17 9.61
CA LYS A 131 -39.72 8.35 10.44
C LYS A 131 -38.50 9.29 10.33
N ILE A 132 -38.71 10.60 10.35
CA ILE A 132 -37.66 11.63 10.24
C ILE A 132 -36.51 11.36 11.20
N VAL A 133 -36.82 10.98 12.45
CA VAL A 133 -35.79 10.66 13.48
C VAL A 133 -34.90 9.50 13.06
N GLN A 134 -35.45 8.44 12.47
CA GLN A 134 -34.68 7.28 12.03
C GLN A 134 -33.77 7.63 10.83
N GLN A 135 -34.27 8.48 9.92
CA GLN A 135 -33.49 8.99 8.80
C GLN A 135 -32.35 9.90 9.29
N ALA A 136 -32.66 10.85 10.19
CA ALA A 136 -31.66 11.72 10.80
C ALA A 136 -30.56 10.93 11.52
N ALA A 137 -30.94 9.92 12.32
CA ALA A 137 -29.99 9.04 12.99
C ALA A 137 -29.09 8.29 11.98
N LEU A 138 -29.62 7.81 10.86
CA LEU A 138 -28.84 7.16 9.82
C LEU A 138 -27.89 8.15 9.13
N GLN A 139 -28.34 9.38 8.86
CA GLN A 139 -27.47 10.42 8.27
C GLN A 139 -26.34 10.81 9.24
N LEU A 140 -26.62 10.89 10.53
CA LEU A 140 -25.57 11.11 11.54
C LEU A 140 -24.51 9.99 11.52
N VAL A 141 -24.93 8.73 11.42
CA VAL A 141 -24.01 7.60 11.27
C VAL A 141 -23.15 7.73 10.01
N HIS A 142 -23.75 8.09 8.87
CA HIS A 142 -22.99 8.31 7.63
C HIS A 142 -21.97 9.44 7.80
N LEU A 143 -22.35 10.54 8.46
CA LEU A 143 -21.47 11.68 8.71
C LEU A 143 -20.28 11.30 9.62
N LEU A 144 -20.55 10.58 10.71
CA LEU A 144 -19.50 10.11 11.62
C LEU A 144 -18.53 9.13 10.94
N LEU A 145 -19.05 8.19 10.14
CA LEU A 145 -18.20 7.28 9.37
C LEU A 145 -17.37 8.03 8.32
N ALA A 146 -17.97 9.00 7.63
CA ALA A 146 -17.28 9.83 6.65
C ALA A 146 -16.16 10.65 7.30
N PHE A 147 -16.42 11.27 8.44
CA PHE A 147 -15.40 11.99 9.20
C PHE A 147 -14.27 11.07 9.66
N LEU A 148 -14.58 9.90 10.22
CA LEU A 148 -13.58 8.92 10.67
C LEU A 148 -12.67 8.47 9.52
N VAL A 149 -13.23 8.13 8.35
CA VAL A 149 -12.46 7.71 7.18
C VAL A 149 -11.58 8.84 6.68
N SER A 150 -12.10 10.06 6.59
CA SER A 150 -11.37 11.22 6.10
C SER A 150 -10.25 11.66 7.04
N ALA A 151 -10.51 11.61 8.36
CA ALA A 151 -9.47 11.82 9.36
C ALA A 151 -8.39 10.72 9.28
N ASN A 152 -8.78 9.45 9.12
CA ASN A 152 -7.83 8.36 8.95
C ASN A 152 -6.94 8.53 7.72
N LEU A 153 -7.46 9.02 6.60
CA LEU A 153 -6.65 9.36 5.44
C LEU A 153 -5.61 10.44 5.75
N LEU A 154 -5.97 11.46 6.52
CA LEU A 154 -5.02 12.49 6.95
C LEU A 154 -3.96 11.97 7.91
N TRP A 155 -4.26 10.96 8.74
CA TRP A 155 -3.29 10.40 9.69
C TRP A 155 -2.10 9.71 9.01
N TYR A 156 -2.20 9.37 7.73
CA TYR A 156 -1.07 8.91 6.93
C TYR A 156 -0.09 10.03 6.54
N PHE A 157 -0.49 11.31 6.71
CA PHE A 157 0.34 12.48 6.44
C PHE A 157 0.69 13.26 7.72
N ILE A 158 -0.26 13.35 8.66
CA ILE A 158 -0.12 14.07 9.92
C ILE A 158 -0.31 13.06 11.06
N GLU A 159 0.62 13.02 12.01
CA GLU A 159 0.48 12.13 13.17
C GLU A 159 -0.86 12.31 13.89
N PRO A 160 -1.57 11.23 14.28
CA PRO A 160 -2.89 11.33 14.89
C PRO A 160 -2.93 12.27 16.11
N GLN A 161 -1.93 12.18 16.98
CA GLN A 161 -1.85 13.05 18.18
C GLN A 161 -1.71 14.52 17.81
N ARG A 162 -0.85 14.83 16.82
CA ARG A 162 -0.67 16.20 16.31
C ARG A 162 -1.92 16.70 15.60
N PHE A 163 -2.57 15.84 14.82
CA PHE A 163 -3.84 16.16 14.17
C PHE A 163 -4.91 16.58 15.17
N PHE A 164 -5.16 15.79 16.23
CA PHE A 164 -6.17 16.14 17.23
C PHE A 164 -5.82 17.40 18.01
N SER A 165 -4.55 17.57 18.40
CA SER A 165 -4.08 18.80 19.07
C SER A 165 -4.33 20.04 18.19
N GLN A 166 -3.92 19.99 16.92
CA GLN A 166 -4.11 21.09 15.97
C GLN A 166 -5.59 21.35 15.63
N LEU A 167 -6.41 20.30 15.58
CA LEU A 167 -7.85 20.43 15.34
C LEU A 167 -8.54 21.17 16.50
N VAL A 168 -8.24 20.80 17.75
CA VAL A 168 -8.82 21.42 18.94
C VAL A 168 -8.35 22.87 19.13
N THR A 169 -7.07 23.15 18.84
CA THR A 169 -6.50 24.51 18.96
C THR A 169 -6.81 25.39 17.74
N GLY A 170 -7.48 24.87 16.70
CA GLY A 170 -7.75 25.62 15.48
C GLY A 170 -6.50 25.93 14.64
N GLN A 171 -5.37 25.24 14.89
CA GLN A 171 -4.09 25.47 14.22
C GLN A 171 -3.83 24.49 13.06
N LEU A 172 -4.85 23.73 12.66
CA LEU A 172 -4.72 22.82 11.51
C LEU A 172 -4.51 23.65 10.24
N HIS A 173 -3.48 23.28 9.47
CA HIS A 173 -3.17 23.98 8.23
C HIS A 173 -4.37 23.95 7.28
N TYR A 174 -4.67 25.07 6.63
CA TYR A 174 -5.87 25.24 5.79
C TYR A 174 -6.03 24.17 4.71
N ALA A 175 -4.92 23.72 4.08
CA ALA A 175 -4.97 22.66 3.08
C ALA A 175 -5.42 21.30 3.68
N ALA A 176 -4.99 20.98 4.91
CA ALA A 176 -5.43 19.78 5.61
C ALA A 176 -6.90 19.86 6.00
N LEU A 177 -7.39 21.04 6.40
CA LEU A 177 -8.80 21.28 6.71
C LEU A 177 -9.67 21.13 5.44
N ILE A 178 -9.27 21.75 4.33
CA ILE A 178 -9.98 21.63 3.04
C ILE A 178 -10.03 20.17 2.61
N PHE A 179 -8.90 19.44 2.68
CA PHE A 179 -8.85 18.02 2.37
C PHE A 179 -9.81 17.21 3.25
N LEU A 180 -9.80 17.45 4.57
CA LEU A 180 -10.68 16.77 5.53
C LEU A 180 -12.16 16.96 5.16
N LEU A 181 -12.57 18.20 4.92
CA LEU A 181 -13.96 18.54 4.61
C LEU A 181 -14.38 17.98 3.25
N LEU A 182 -13.55 18.12 2.23
CA LEU A 182 -13.82 17.59 0.89
C LEU A 182 -13.90 16.07 0.88
N ALA A 183 -12.94 15.40 1.51
CA ALA A 183 -12.94 13.94 1.63
C ALA A 183 -14.15 13.45 2.45
N ALA A 184 -14.49 14.12 3.55
CA ALA A 184 -15.66 13.79 4.35
C ALA A 184 -16.96 13.96 3.55
N LEU A 185 -17.09 15.02 2.75
CA LEU A 185 -18.22 15.21 1.86
C LEU A 185 -18.33 14.11 0.81
N LEU A 186 -17.22 13.75 0.16
CA LEU A 186 -17.21 12.69 -0.86
C LEU A 186 -17.58 11.32 -0.27
N VAL A 187 -17.01 10.96 0.88
CA VAL A 187 -17.35 9.69 1.55
C VAL A 187 -18.79 9.71 2.06
N TYR A 188 -19.28 10.84 2.57
CA TYR A 188 -20.68 10.98 2.97
C TYR A 188 -21.63 10.78 1.77
N LEU A 189 -21.37 11.43 0.64
CA LEU A 189 -22.17 11.27 -0.58
C LEU A 189 -22.13 9.81 -1.08
N ASP A 190 -20.97 9.18 -1.02
CA ASP A 190 -20.83 7.77 -1.35
C ASP A 190 -21.72 6.90 -0.46
N LEU A 191 -21.62 7.01 0.87
CA LEU A 191 -22.42 6.21 1.81
C LEU A 191 -23.93 6.53 1.76
N ALA A 192 -24.29 7.78 1.53
CA ALA A 192 -25.69 8.20 1.52
C ALA A 192 -26.40 7.88 0.20
N LEU A 193 -25.75 8.14 -0.95
CA LEU A 193 -26.35 8.12 -2.28
C LEU A 193 -25.82 6.98 -3.15
N VAL A 194 -24.51 6.91 -3.35
CA VAL A 194 -23.86 6.05 -4.35
C VAL A 194 -23.81 4.58 -3.91
N ARG A 195 -23.29 4.30 -2.71
CA ARG A 195 -23.23 2.94 -2.11
C ARG A 195 -22.66 1.87 -3.05
N ARG A 196 -23.50 0.89 -3.43
CA ARG A 196 -23.09 -0.24 -4.29
C ARG A 196 -22.84 0.16 -5.74
N LEU A 197 -23.42 1.28 -6.22
CA LEU A 197 -23.11 1.83 -7.53
C LEU A 197 -21.64 2.22 -7.65
N MET A 198 -20.99 2.61 -6.51
CA MET A 198 -19.56 2.81 -6.49
C MET A 198 -18.80 1.56 -6.98
N CYS A 199 -19.18 0.38 -6.50
CA CYS A 199 -18.51 -0.88 -6.84
C CYS A 199 -18.83 -1.40 -8.26
N SER A 200 -20.05 -1.12 -8.79
CA SER A 200 -20.49 -1.61 -10.12
C SER A 200 -20.08 -0.67 -11.25
N GLU A 201 -20.22 0.65 -11.04
CA GLU A 201 -20.17 1.63 -12.14
C GLU A 201 -18.98 2.59 -12.04
N ILE A 202 -18.68 3.10 -10.83
CA ILE A 202 -17.80 4.25 -10.66
C ILE A 202 -16.37 3.83 -10.37
N CYS A 203 -16.17 2.79 -9.58
CA CYS A 203 -14.83 2.38 -9.10
C CYS A 203 -13.92 2.01 -10.27
N PRO A 204 -12.84 2.78 -10.53
CA PRO A 204 -11.93 2.50 -11.65
C PRO A 204 -11.23 1.15 -11.46
N TYR A 205 -10.94 0.77 -10.20
CA TYR A 205 -10.36 -0.52 -9.87
C TYR A 205 -11.29 -1.69 -10.23
N GLY A 206 -12.60 -1.58 -9.93
CA GLY A 206 -13.57 -2.61 -10.30
C GLY A 206 -13.65 -2.81 -11.81
N ARG A 207 -13.64 -1.73 -12.60
CA ARG A 207 -13.62 -1.78 -14.06
C ARG A 207 -12.31 -2.37 -14.59
N PHE A 208 -11.19 -1.98 -14.02
CA PHE A 208 -9.89 -2.50 -14.38
C PHE A 208 -9.79 -4.02 -14.12
N GLN A 209 -10.26 -4.50 -12.96
CA GLN A 209 -10.33 -5.93 -12.66
C GLN A 209 -11.19 -6.70 -13.65
N THR A 210 -12.30 -6.11 -14.09
CA THR A 210 -13.18 -6.72 -15.10
C THR A 210 -12.44 -6.93 -16.43
N ALA A 211 -11.63 -5.95 -16.85
CA ALA A 211 -10.84 -6.05 -18.08
C ALA A 211 -9.69 -7.07 -17.98
N LEU A 212 -9.19 -7.33 -16.77
CA LEU A 212 -8.12 -8.31 -16.53
C LEU A 212 -8.63 -9.72 -16.27
N ALA A 213 -9.91 -9.89 -15.92
CA ALA A 213 -10.50 -11.20 -15.70
C ALA A 213 -10.45 -12.03 -16.99
N ASP A 214 -9.90 -13.23 -16.89
CA ASP A 214 -9.77 -14.17 -17.98
C ASP A 214 -10.33 -15.55 -17.61
N GLN A 215 -10.11 -16.51 -18.49
CA GLN A 215 -10.55 -17.91 -18.29
C GLN A 215 -9.90 -18.59 -17.09
N ALA A 216 -8.80 -18.05 -16.54
CA ALA A 216 -8.10 -18.58 -15.38
C ALA A 216 -8.54 -17.96 -14.05
N THR A 217 -9.34 -16.90 -14.10
CA THR A 217 -9.72 -16.11 -12.93
C THR A 217 -10.66 -16.91 -12.01
N LEU A 218 -10.44 -16.80 -10.69
CA LEU A 218 -11.33 -17.38 -9.67
C LEU A 218 -12.71 -16.76 -9.74
N THR A 219 -13.74 -17.57 -9.90
CA THR A 219 -15.14 -17.13 -9.99
C THR A 219 -16.06 -17.98 -9.13
N LEU A 220 -17.24 -17.44 -8.81
CA LEU A 220 -18.37 -18.20 -8.29
C LEU A 220 -19.13 -18.79 -9.49
N HIS A 221 -19.36 -20.08 -9.46
CA HIS A 221 -19.97 -20.80 -10.56
C HIS A 221 -21.07 -21.74 -10.09
N LEU A 222 -22.16 -21.80 -10.83
CA LEU A 222 -23.19 -22.83 -10.74
C LEU A 222 -23.03 -23.71 -11.99
N PRO A 223 -22.49 -24.94 -11.86
CA PRO A 223 -22.32 -25.82 -13.01
C PRO A 223 -23.64 -26.11 -13.71
N PRO A 224 -23.68 -26.17 -15.06
CA PRO A 224 -24.87 -26.51 -15.82
C PRO A 224 -25.48 -27.85 -15.41
N THR A 225 -24.64 -28.83 -15.04
CA THR A 225 -25.04 -30.14 -14.54
C THR A 225 -25.78 -30.08 -13.20
N GLU A 226 -25.57 -29.04 -12.39
CA GLU A 226 -26.24 -28.84 -11.12
C GLU A 226 -27.52 -27.99 -11.26
N LEU A 227 -27.77 -27.44 -12.45
CA LEU A 227 -28.94 -26.59 -12.68
C LEU A 227 -30.26 -27.36 -12.56
N GLU A 228 -30.27 -28.64 -12.96
CA GLU A 228 -31.45 -29.53 -12.81
C GLU A 228 -31.83 -29.76 -11.35
N ARG A 229 -30.85 -29.71 -10.44
CA ARG A 229 -31.07 -29.81 -9.01
C ARG A 229 -31.52 -28.50 -8.36
N CYS A 230 -31.51 -27.37 -9.11
CA CYS A 230 -31.88 -26.07 -8.61
C CYS A 230 -33.41 -25.98 -8.43
N ILE A 231 -33.84 -25.69 -7.20
CA ILE A 231 -35.25 -25.53 -6.85
C ILE A 231 -35.79 -24.14 -7.09
N GLU A 232 -35.07 -23.28 -7.77
CA GLU A 232 -35.44 -21.91 -8.13
C GLU A 232 -35.91 -21.02 -6.97
N CYS A 233 -35.44 -21.28 -5.74
CA CYS A 233 -35.86 -20.56 -4.54
C CYS A 233 -35.46 -19.07 -4.53
N GLY A 234 -34.61 -18.62 -5.44
CA GLY A 234 -34.16 -17.23 -5.59
C GLY A 234 -33.32 -16.68 -4.40
N SER A 235 -32.94 -17.53 -3.44
CA SER A 235 -32.17 -17.09 -2.26
C SER A 235 -30.80 -16.50 -2.63
N CYS A 236 -30.12 -17.08 -3.61
CA CYS A 236 -28.84 -16.59 -4.13
C CYS A 236 -28.95 -15.18 -4.70
N VAL A 237 -30.04 -14.86 -5.40
CA VAL A 237 -30.31 -13.51 -5.96
C VAL A 237 -30.62 -12.50 -4.86
N ARG A 238 -31.51 -12.87 -3.91
CA ARG A 238 -31.93 -11.95 -2.81
C ARG A 238 -30.80 -11.55 -1.87
N VAL A 239 -29.77 -12.38 -1.69
CA VAL A 239 -28.64 -12.07 -0.82
C VAL A 239 -27.50 -11.37 -1.55
N CYS A 240 -27.57 -11.30 -2.88
CA CYS A 240 -26.52 -10.70 -3.68
C CYS A 240 -26.48 -9.18 -3.47
N PRO A 241 -25.35 -8.60 -3.02
CA PRO A 241 -25.25 -7.15 -2.84
C PRO A 241 -25.13 -6.39 -4.17
N MET A 242 -24.80 -7.11 -5.26
CA MET A 242 -24.69 -6.57 -6.62
C MET A 242 -25.92 -6.84 -7.48
N GLU A 243 -26.98 -7.44 -6.89
CA GLU A 243 -28.27 -7.72 -7.53
C GLU A 243 -28.17 -8.63 -8.77
N ILE A 244 -27.09 -9.43 -8.88
CA ILE A 244 -26.89 -10.35 -9.99
C ILE A 244 -27.57 -11.69 -9.77
N ASP A 245 -27.94 -12.37 -10.87
CA ASP A 245 -28.46 -13.73 -10.85
C ASP A 245 -27.40 -14.73 -11.32
N ILE A 246 -26.73 -15.37 -10.35
CA ILE A 246 -25.66 -16.35 -10.59
C ILE A 246 -26.13 -17.57 -11.40
N ARG A 247 -27.44 -17.84 -11.50
CA ARG A 247 -27.99 -18.96 -12.30
C ARG A 247 -27.82 -18.73 -13.78
N ARG A 248 -27.65 -17.46 -14.22
CA ARG A 248 -27.39 -17.06 -15.62
C ARG A 248 -25.92 -17.17 -16.02
N GLY A 249 -25.08 -17.76 -15.15
CA GLY A 249 -23.65 -17.88 -15.36
C GLY A 249 -22.84 -16.74 -14.79
N TYR A 250 -21.58 -16.68 -15.21
CA TYR A 250 -20.65 -15.65 -14.76
C TYR A 250 -21.09 -14.24 -15.20
N GLN A 251 -21.04 -13.32 -14.26
CA GLN A 251 -21.33 -11.88 -14.50
C GLN A 251 -20.17 -11.05 -13.96
N VAL A 252 -19.71 -10.09 -14.78
CA VAL A 252 -18.51 -9.28 -14.52
C VAL A 252 -18.64 -8.40 -13.27
N GLU A 253 -19.87 -8.06 -12.86
CA GLU A 253 -20.15 -7.29 -11.65
C GLU A 253 -19.96 -8.08 -10.36
N CYS A 254 -19.77 -9.41 -10.45
CA CYS A 254 -19.61 -10.27 -9.29
C CYS A 254 -18.34 -9.90 -8.50
N ILE A 255 -18.49 -9.55 -7.22
CA ILE A 255 -17.38 -9.24 -6.31
C ILE A 255 -16.83 -10.46 -5.57
N ASN A 256 -17.15 -11.65 -6.00
CA ASN A 256 -16.69 -12.93 -5.42
C ASN A 256 -16.89 -13.03 -3.89
N CYS A 257 -17.96 -12.43 -3.34
CA CYS A 257 -18.18 -12.36 -1.89
C CYS A 257 -18.70 -13.65 -1.26
N GLY A 258 -19.18 -14.64 -2.04
CA GLY A 258 -19.66 -15.93 -1.55
C GLY A 258 -21.02 -15.93 -0.80
N ARG A 259 -21.77 -14.80 -0.78
CA ARG A 259 -23.09 -14.76 -0.11
C ARG A 259 -24.11 -15.70 -0.75
N CYS A 260 -24.12 -15.79 -2.09
CA CYS A 260 -24.99 -16.71 -2.83
C CYS A 260 -24.67 -18.17 -2.53
N LEU A 261 -23.37 -18.52 -2.40
CA LEU A 261 -22.88 -19.82 -2.03
C LEU A 261 -23.41 -20.23 -0.63
N ASP A 262 -23.24 -19.37 0.38
CA ASP A 262 -23.73 -19.61 1.74
C ASP A 262 -25.26 -19.77 1.76
N ALA A 263 -25.99 -18.92 1.04
CA ALA A 263 -27.45 -18.99 0.96
C ALA A 263 -27.93 -20.29 0.30
N CYS A 264 -27.27 -20.70 -0.80
CA CYS A 264 -27.58 -21.96 -1.46
C CYS A 264 -27.31 -23.16 -0.54
N ARG A 265 -26.15 -23.17 0.13
CA ARG A 265 -25.83 -24.22 1.12
C ARG A 265 -26.86 -24.33 2.23
N GLN A 266 -27.31 -23.21 2.80
CA GLN A 266 -28.33 -23.19 3.85
C GLN A 266 -29.68 -23.72 3.39
N VAL A 267 -30.09 -23.42 2.15
CA VAL A 267 -31.38 -23.91 1.59
C VAL A 267 -31.27 -25.39 1.25
N MET A 268 -30.19 -25.84 0.61
CA MET A 268 -30.00 -27.24 0.22
C MET A 268 -29.79 -28.17 1.44
N ALA A 269 -29.13 -27.67 2.48
CA ALA A 269 -28.96 -28.42 3.74
C ALA A 269 -30.31 -28.84 4.38
N LYS A 270 -31.35 -28.01 4.25
CA LYS A 270 -32.70 -28.35 4.72
C LYS A 270 -33.31 -29.55 3.98
N ARG A 271 -32.76 -29.87 2.81
CA ARG A 271 -33.11 -31.04 1.97
C ARG A 271 -32.09 -32.16 2.04
N ASN A 272 -31.14 -32.08 3.00
CA ASN A 272 -30.03 -33.01 3.14
C ASN A 272 -29.16 -33.13 1.86
N GLN A 273 -29.06 -32.05 1.09
CA GLN A 273 -28.27 -32.01 -0.15
C GLN A 273 -27.14 -30.98 -0.03
N PRO A 274 -26.00 -31.19 -0.75
CA PRO A 274 -24.93 -30.20 -0.81
C PRO A 274 -25.37 -28.98 -1.61
N GLY A 275 -24.76 -27.81 -1.30
CA GLY A 275 -24.96 -26.58 -2.04
C GLY A 275 -24.45 -26.73 -3.48
N LEU A 276 -25.10 -26.03 -4.41
CA LEU A 276 -24.85 -26.14 -5.85
C LEU A 276 -23.80 -25.14 -6.34
N ILE A 277 -23.62 -24.00 -5.65
CA ILE A 277 -22.70 -22.93 -6.03
C ILE A 277 -21.35 -23.18 -5.40
N ASN A 278 -20.27 -23.11 -6.20
CA ASN A 278 -18.90 -23.33 -5.75
C ASN A 278 -17.96 -22.26 -6.30
N TYR A 279 -16.79 -22.09 -5.66
CA TYR A 279 -15.65 -21.39 -6.26
C TYR A 279 -14.94 -22.34 -7.23
N THR A 280 -14.61 -21.81 -8.39
CA THR A 280 -13.79 -22.49 -9.40
C THR A 280 -12.85 -21.53 -10.08
N PHE A 281 -11.74 -22.03 -10.59
CA PHE A 281 -10.91 -21.29 -11.54
C PHE A 281 -11.45 -21.54 -12.95
N GLY A 282 -11.55 -20.45 -13.70
CA GLY A 282 -12.10 -20.49 -15.04
C GLY A 282 -13.63 -20.36 -15.10
N THR A 283 -14.12 -19.72 -16.15
CA THR A 283 -15.55 -19.53 -16.40
C THR A 283 -16.26 -20.83 -16.77
N ALA A 284 -15.51 -21.83 -17.26
CA ALA A 284 -16.01 -23.15 -17.63
C ALA A 284 -15.78 -24.23 -16.54
N GLY A 285 -15.21 -23.88 -15.38
CA GLY A 285 -14.96 -24.84 -14.29
C GLY A 285 -13.71 -25.69 -14.49
N GLU A 286 -12.71 -25.19 -15.20
CA GLU A 286 -11.46 -25.89 -15.54
C GLU A 286 -10.56 -26.22 -14.33
N GLY A 287 -10.83 -25.58 -13.20
CA GLY A 287 -10.09 -25.76 -11.95
C GLY A 287 -8.68 -25.18 -11.98
N VAL A 288 -7.79 -25.71 -11.13
CA VAL A 288 -6.43 -25.17 -10.92
C VAL A 288 -5.57 -25.17 -12.19
N ARG A 289 -5.87 -26.05 -13.15
CA ARG A 289 -5.13 -26.13 -14.43
C ARG A 289 -5.25 -24.84 -15.26
N ALA A 290 -6.35 -24.11 -15.11
CA ALA A 290 -6.56 -22.81 -15.76
C ALA A 290 -5.48 -21.78 -15.40
N LEU A 291 -4.84 -21.89 -14.23
CA LEU A 291 -3.75 -21.00 -13.79
C LEU A 291 -2.45 -21.18 -14.59
N LEU A 292 -2.27 -22.31 -15.28
CA LEU A 292 -1.07 -22.59 -16.07
C LEU A 292 -1.11 -21.95 -17.46
N ASN A 293 -1.79 -20.83 -17.62
CA ASN A 293 -1.75 -20.08 -18.85
C ASN A 293 -0.49 -19.19 -18.95
N LEU A 294 -0.06 -18.93 -20.19
CA LEU A 294 1.17 -18.18 -20.47
C LEU A 294 1.16 -16.78 -19.83
N ARG A 295 0.01 -16.11 -19.79
CA ARG A 295 -0.11 -14.75 -19.20
C ARG A 295 0.16 -14.75 -17.71
N THR A 296 -0.48 -15.67 -16.97
CA THR A 296 -0.27 -15.82 -15.52
C THR A 296 1.17 -16.20 -15.22
N LEU A 297 1.77 -17.11 -16.01
CA LEU A 297 3.15 -17.54 -15.82
C LEU A 297 4.14 -16.39 -16.06
N LEU A 298 3.99 -15.64 -17.15
CA LEU A 298 4.86 -14.50 -17.47
C LEU A 298 4.75 -13.40 -16.41
N LEU A 299 3.53 -13.07 -15.97
CA LEU A 299 3.33 -12.05 -14.93
C LEU A 299 3.89 -12.51 -13.58
N SER A 300 3.73 -13.79 -13.23
CA SER A 300 4.31 -14.37 -12.01
C SER A 300 5.83 -14.31 -12.04
N LEU A 301 6.45 -14.66 -13.17
CA LEU A 301 7.89 -14.59 -13.36
C LEU A 301 8.40 -13.14 -13.26
N ALA A 302 7.75 -12.19 -13.94
CA ALA A 302 8.11 -10.79 -13.90
C ALA A 302 8.02 -10.22 -12.46
N THR A 303 6.93 -10.55 -11.74
CA THR A 303 6.74 -10.16 -10.35
C THR A 303 7.85 -10.74 -9.45
N LEU A 304 8.19 -12.01 -9.63
CA LEU A 304 9.25 -12.68 -8.87
C LEU A 304 10.61 -12.02 -9.11
N ILE A 305 10.97 -11.79 -10.39
CA ILE A 305 12.23 -11.12 -10.76
C ILE A 305 12.30 -9.74 -10.11
N LEU A 306 11.22 -8.97 -10.17
CA LEU A 306 11.19 -7.63 -9.58
C LEU A 306 11.32 -7.65 -8.06
N ILE A 307 10.69 -8.61 -7.38
CA ILE A 307 10.84 -8.81 -5.93
C ILE A 307 12.30 -9.16 -5.60
N VAL A 308 12.94 -10.03 -6.37
CA VAL A 308 14.36 -10.38 -6.18
C VAL A 308 15.24 -9.15 -6.37
N ILE A 309 15.03 -8.35 -7.42
CA ILE A 309 15.77 -7.09 -7.66
C ILE A 309 15.58 -6.14 -6.47
N LEU A 310 14.35 -5.97 -5.98
CA LEU A 310 14.05 -5.11 -4.83
C LEU A 310 14.78 -5.60 -3.56
N LEU A 311 14.74 -6.90 -3.27
CA LEU A 311 15.44 -7.48 -2.11
C LEU A 311 16.95 -7.29 -2.22
N LEU A 312 17.54 -7.52 -3.39
CA LEU A 312 18.97 -7.26 -3.64
C LEU A 312 19.32 -5.78 -3.49
N ALA A 313 18.48 -4.88 -3.99
CA ALA A 313 18.68 -3.44 -3.85
C ALA A 313 18.61 -2.98 -2.39
N VAL A 314 17.70 -3.55 -1.59
CA VAL A 314 17.61 -3.27 -0.15
C VAL A 314 18.81 -3.87 0.61
N TYR A 315 19.22 -5.09 0.26
CA TYR A 315 20.36 -5.76 0.91
C TYR A 315 21.69 -5.03 0.65
N ASN A 316 21.91 -4.57 -0.59
CA ASN A 316 23.12 -3.86 -0.99
C ASN A 316 23.08 -2.35 -0.67
N ARG A 317 22.10 -1.90 0.12
CA ARG A 317 21.94 -0.48 0.49
C ARG A 317 23.10 -0.06 1.39
N PRO A 318 23.92 0.96 1.02
CA PRO A 318 24.99 1.43 1.88
C PRO A 318 24.44 2.07 3.17
N ALA A 319 25.15 1.86 4.29
CA ALA A 319 24.76 2.37 5.61
C ALA A 319 24.79 3.90 5.70
N ALA A 320 25.52 4.57 4.82
CA ALA A 320 25.57 6.03 4.72
C ALA A 320 25.65 6.49 3.27
N SER A 321 25.28 7.73 3.00
CA SER A 321 25.48 8.37 1.68
C SER A 321 26.21 9.68 1.82
N LEU A 322 27.03 9.96 0.81
CA LEU A 322 27.75 11.19 0.63
C LEU A 322 27.36 11.82 -0.71
N LYS A 323 26.87 13.05 -0.69
CA LYS A 323 26.69 13.87 -1.90
C LYS A 323 27.57 15.10 -1.78
N ILE A 324 28.24 15.43 -2.86
CA ILE A 324 29.15 16.58 -2.94
C ILE A 324 28.71 17.46 -4.11
N ALA A 325 28.64 18.76 -3.87
CA ALA A 325 28.46 19.75 -4.91
C ALA A 325 29.42 20.94 -4.71
N VAL A 326 29.91 21.50 -5.82
CA VAL A 326 30.67 22.74 -5.77
C VAL A 326 29.74 23.85 -5.28
N SER A 327 30.22 24.66 -4.34
CA SER A 327 29.44 25.77 -3.81
C SER A 327 29.24 26.84 -4.87
N HIS A 328 28.00 27.22 -5.12
CA HIS A 328 27.69 28.36 -6.01
C HIS A 328 27.76 29.71 -5.30
N THR A 329 27.86 29.72 -3.96
CA THR A 329 27.88 30.94 -3.16
C THR A 329 29.28 31.52 -2.95
N ALA A 330 30.31 30.70 -3.17
CA ALA A 330 31.70 31.11 -3.00
C ALA A 330 32.51 30.77 -4.27
N ALA A 331 33.14 31.75 -4.84
CA ALA A 331 34.04 31.58 -6.00
C ALA A 331 35.35 30.91 -5.56
N SER A 332 35.88 30.01 -6.38
CA SER A 332 37.21 29.44 -6.17
C SER A 332 38.27 30.56 -6.13
N ARG A 333 39.23 30.45 -5.26
CA ARG A 333 40.33 31.43 -5.11
C ARG A 333 41.68 30.77 -5.33
N GLU A 334 42.54 31.40 -6.10
CA GLU A 334 43.94 31.02 -6.20
C GLU A 334 44.71 31.53 -4.99
N LEU A 335 45.51 30.64 -4.41
CA LEU A 335 46.35 30.91 -3.27
C LEU A 335 47.74 31.28 -3.73
N LYS A 336 48.49 32.02 -2.89
CA LYS A 336 49.88 32.47 -3.20
C LYS A 336 50.85 31.30 -3.47
N ASP A 337 50.50 30.08 -3.03
CA ASP A 337 51.34 28.88 -3.15
C ASP A 337 51.09 28.08 -4.43
N GLY A 338 50.42 28.67 -5.45
CA GLY A 338 50.08 27.98 -6.69
C GLY A 338 48.97 26.96 -6.55
N ASN A 339 48.32 26.88 -5.39
CA ASN A 339 47.16 26.03 -5.14
C ASN A 339 45.86 26.83 -5.36
N ARG A 340 44.78 26.08 -5.61
CA ARG A 340 43.42 26.65 -5.69
C ARG A 340 42.58 26.14 -4.53
N ALA A 341 41.89 27.04 -3.88
CA ALA A 341 40.89 26.74 -2.87
C ALA A 341 39.51 26.69 -3.54
N THR A 342 38.89 25.50 -3.55
CA THR A 342 37.56 25.30 -4.12
C THR A 342 36.60 24.96 -3.00
N PHE A 343 35.44 25.65 -2.96
CA PHE A 343 34.43 25.48 -1.92
C PHE A 343 33.42 24.42 -2.31
N PHE A 344 33.15 23.52 -1.38
CA PHE A 344 32.20 22.40 -1.54
C PHE A 344 31.15 22.38 -0.45
N ASN A 345 29.98 21.92 -0.81
CA ASN A 345 28.93 21.54 0.11
C ASN A 345 28.81 20.02 0.08
N ALA A 346 28.91 19.37 1.23
CA ALA A 346 28.65 17.96 1.40
C ALA A 346 27.32 17.76 2.13
N TRP A 347 26.56 16.77 1.71
CA TRP A 347 25.41 16.24 2.44
C TRP A 347 25.71 14.80 2.83
N VAL A 348 25.84 14.57 4.11
CA VAL A 348 26.06 13.23 4.70
C VAL A 348 24.78 12.79 5.35
N ASN A 349 24.31 11.60 4.98
CA ASN A 349 23.11 11.02 5.54
C ASN A 349 23.42 9.68 6.21
N ASN A 350 23.14 9.57 7.51
CA ASN A 350 23.18 8.31 8.23
C ASN A 350 21.91 7.49 7.92
N ARG A 351 22.05 6.44 7.13
CA ARG A 351 20.96 5.53 6.75
C ARG A 351 20.79 4.36 7.71
N SER A 352 21.69 4.22 8.69
CA SER A 352 21.62 3.18 9.70
C SER A 352 20.53 3.48 10.73
N SER A 353 20.13 2.46 11.49
CA SER A 353 19.18 2.58 12.60
C SER A 353 19.83 3.05 13.91
N GLN A 354 21.14 3.32 13.90
CA GLN A 354 21.92 3.68 15.08
C GLN A 354 22.72 4.96 14.83
N LYS A 355 23.11 5.63 15.92
CA LYS A 355 24.06 6.74 15.88
C LYS A 355 25.39 6.24 15.36
N ALA A 356 25.99 6.95 14.42
CA ALA A 356 27.28 6.61 13.84
C ALA A 356 28.15 7.86 13.66
N THR A 357 29.44 7.70 13.75
CA THR A 357 30.43 8.76 13.53
C THR A 357 31.10 8.57 12.18
N TYR A 358 31.25 9.66 11.46
CA TYR A 358 31.78 9.69 10.09
C TYR A 358 32.92 10.66 9.96
N HIS A 359 33.78 10.40 8.98
CA HIS A 359 34.88 11.26 8.57
C HIS A 359 34.86 11.41 7.04
N ILE A 360 35.09 12.63 6.52
CA ILE A 360 35.21 12.87 5.07
C ILE A 360 36.69 13.03 4.71
N ALA A 361 37.15 12.23 3.75
CA ALA A 361 38.47 12.33 3.14
C ALA A 361 38.36 12.68 1.65
N ALA A 362 39.41 13.26 1.07
CA ALA A 362 39.52 13.49 -0.36
C ALA A 362 40.83 12.95 -0.90
N ARG A 363 40.77 12.31 -2.07
CA ARG A 363 41.94 11.82 -2.80
C ARG A 363 41.84 12.14 -4.29
N ARG A 364 42.93 12.19 -4.97
CA ARG A 364 42.99 12.29 -6.45
C ARG A 364 42.57 10.94 -7.05
N ALA A 365 41.75 10.98 -8.08
CA ALA A 365 41.30 9.74 -8.74
C ALA A 365 42.42 9.05 -9.54
N ASP A 366 43.45 9.80 -10.02
CA ASP A 366 44.50 9.31 -10.88
C ASP A 366 45.61 8.55 -10.13
N ASN A 367 46.01 9.03 -8.94
CA ASN A 367 47.18 8.49 -8.20
C ASN A 367 46.85 8.15 -6.73
N GLY A 368 45.60 8.39 -6.27
CA GLY A 368 45.22 8.11 -4.89
C GLY A 368 45.82 9.05 -3.83
N GLU A 369 46.50 10.13 -4.23
CA GLU A 369 47.13 11.08 -3.32
C GLU A 369 46.07 11.83 -2.51
N ALA A 370 46.26 11.86 -1.18
CA ALA A 370 45.33 12.53 -0.26
C ALA A 370 45.40 14.08 -0.49
N LEU A 371 44.27 14.72 -0.59
CA LEU A 371 44.16 16.15 -0.75
C LEU A 371 43.77 16.83 0.56
N PRO A 372 44.45 17.93 0.94
CA PRO A 372 44.14 18.66 2.15
C PRO A 372 42.77 19.34 2.08
N MET A 373 41.95 19.12 3.06
CA MET A 373 40.66 19.78 3.24
C MET A 373 40.69 20.68 4.47
N ARG A 374 39.98 21.80 4.40
CA ARG A 374 39.76 22.71 5.55
C ARG A 374 38.28 22.87 5.81
N GLY A 375 37.88 22.72 7.05
CA GLY A 375 36.50 22.79 7.47
C GLY A 375 36.13 21.68 8.46
N ARG A 376 34.84 21.46 8.68
CA ARG A 376 34.32 20.40 9.59
C ARG A 376 34.28 19.06 8.88
N THR A 377 35.44 18.54 8.43
CA THR A 377 35.55 17.25 7.73
C THR A 377 36.03 16.10 8.63
N GLY A 378 36.53 16.43 9.84
CA GLY A 378 36.91 15.44 10.86
C GLY A 378 35.69 14.73 11.46
N ASP A 379 35.92 13.97 12.51
CA ASP A 379 34.89 13.14 13.14
C ASP A 379 33.64 13.94 13.55
N PHE A 380 32.49 13.54 13.02
CA PHE A 380 31.18 14.08 13.36
C PHE A 380 30.18 12.95 13.52
N ALA A 381 29.39 13.02 14.58
CA ALA A 381 28.36 12.03 14.89
C ALA A 381 27.01 12.46 14.31
N LEU A 382 26.30 11.48 13.74
CA LEU A 382 24.93 11.64 13.24
C LEU A 382 24.01 10.63 13.91
N GLU A 383 22.85 11.09 14.34
CA GLU A 383 21.78 10.20 14.83
C GLU A 383 21.20 9.35 13.69
N ALA A 384 20.44 8.32 14.04
CA ALA A 384 19.78 7.46 13.07
C ALA A 384 18.88 8.27 12.11
N GLY A 385 19.11 8.17 10.81
CA GLY A 385 18.36 8.90 9.79
C GLY A 385 18.65 10.40 9.70
N GLU A 386 19.64 10.91 10.46
CA GLU A 386 20.02 12.33 10.42
C GLU A 386 20.79 12.65 9.13
N ASN A 387 20.58 13.89 8.64
CA ASN A 387 21.29 14.46 7.51
C ASN A 387 21.99 15.73 7.96
N LEU A 388 23.28 15.80 7.69
CA LEU A 388 24.11 16.95 8.00
C LEU A 388 24.65 17.54 6.71
N ARG A 389 24.47 18.85 6.54
CA ARG A 389 25.18 19.62 5.54
C ARG A 389 26.46 20.15 6.15
N ILE A 390 27.57 19.93 5.45
CA ILE A 390 28.92 20.37 5.83
C ILE A 390 29.49 21.21 4.68
N ASP A 391 29.93 22.40 5.01
CA ASP A 391 30.62 23.26 4.05
C ASP A 391 32.12 23.16 4.33
N PHE A 392 32.93 22.89 3.31
CA PHE A 392 34.37 22.75 3.41
C PHE A 392 35.08 23.26 2.19
N VAL A 393 36.40 23.41 2.33
CA VAL A 393 37.31 23.90 1.26
C VAL A 393 38.32 22.82 0.95
N LEU A 394 38.43 22.48 -0.33
CA LEU A 394 39.50 21.63 -0.83
C LEU A 394 40.62 22.51 -1.37
N VAL A 395 41.84 22.22 -0.98
CA VAL A 395 43.03 22.88 -1.48
C VAL A 395 43.75 21.90 -2.39
N ALA A 396 43.82 22.22 -3.69
CA ALA A 396 44.48 21.37 -4.68
C ALA A 396 45.38 22.23 -5.60
N PRO A 397 46.48 21.67 -6.18
CA PRO A 397 47.26 22.36 -7.20
C PRO A 397 46.38 22.81 -8.36
N VAL A 398 46.67 23.98 -8.95
CA VAL A 398 45.95 24.44 -10.13
C VAL A 398 46.21 23.44 -11.25
N PRO A 399 45.20 22.70 -11.73
CA PRO A 399 45.44 21.67 -12.72
C PRO A 399 45.59 22.27 -14.11
N ASN A 400 46.53 21.75 -14.90
CA ASN A 400 46.62 22.04 -16.33
C ASN A 400 45.51 21.42 -17.17
N SER A 401 44.75 20.49 -16.56
CA SER A 401 43.57 19.80 -17.09
C SER A 401 42.53 19.62 -15.99
N ARG A 402 41.32 19.15 -16.34
CA ARG A 402 40.29 18.83 -15.31
C ARG A 402 40.81 17.81 -14.31
N LEU A 403 40.86 18.18 -13.04
CA LEU A 403 41.22 17.27 -11.94
C LEU A 403 39.97 16.54 -11.43
N GLU A 404 39.99 15.21 -11.48
CA GLU A 404 38.98 14.41 -10.86
C GLU A 404 39.39 14.08 -9.42
N VAL A 405 38.51 14.40 -8.47
CA VAL A 405 38.71 14.20 -7.04
C VAL A 405 37.65 13.26 -6.52
N GLU A 406 38.08 12.22 -5.83
CA GLU A 406 37.21 11.31 -5.09
C GLU A 406 37.08 11.77 -3.65
N PHE A 407 35.86 11.97 -3.21
CA PHE A 407 35.51 12.22 -1.81
C PHE A 407 34.97 10.94 -1.21
N ILE A 408 35.51 10.56 -0.07
CA ILE A 408 35.27 9.28 0.60
C ILE A 408 34.66 9.55 1.97
N LEU A 409 33.54 8.89 2.28
CA LEU A 409 32.98 8.87 3.61
C LEU A 409 33.48 7.63 4.32
N LEU A 410 34.17 7.81 5.45
CA LEU A 410 34.74 6.78 6.28
C LEU A 410 33.93 6.62 7.57
N ASP A 411 33.87 5.42 8.10
CA ASP A 411 33.38 5.15 9.46
C ASP A 411 34.50 5.33 10.51
N GLN A 412 34.18 5.13 11.79
CA GLN A 412 35.16 5.19 12.89
C GLN A 412 36.30 4.17 12.76
N THR A 413 36.08 3.09 12.02
CA THR A 413 37.07 2.00 11.83
C THR A 413 37.92 2.22 10.57
N GLY A 414 37.63 3.30 9.80
CA GLY A 414 38.34 3.63 8.56
C GLY A 414 37.82 2.89 7.33
N ASN A 415 36.68 2.22 7.42
CA ASN A 415 36.05 1.58 6.24
C ASN A 415 35.40 2.62 5.33
N GLU A 416 35.59 2.47 4.03
CA GLU A 416 34.95 3.30 3.02
C GLU A 416 33.46 2.94 2.88
N LEU A 417 32.56 3.87 3.25
CA LEU A 417 31.11 3.67 3.19
C LEU A 417 30.47 4.20 1.91
N ALA A 418 30.98 5.31 1.41
CA ALA A 418 30.49 5.94 0.18
C ALA A 418 31.63 6.72 -0.51
N ILE A 419 31.64 6.68 -1.83
CA ILE A 419 32.58 7.42 -2.66
C ILE A 419 31.79 8.28 -3.65
N THR A 420 32.20 9.55 -3.82
CA THR A 420 31.58 10.47 -4.78
C THR A 420 32.70 11.24 -5.49
N SER A 421 32.69 11.20 -6.82
CA SER A 421 33.64 11.96 -7.63
C SER A 421 33.13 13.37 -7.96
N ALA A 422 34.03 14.34 -7.99
CA ALA A 422 33.75 15.68 -8.51
C ALA A 422 34.91 16.17 -9.37
N HIS A 423 34.58 16.93 -10.42
CA HIS A 423 35.59 17.54 -11.30
C HIS A 423 35.84 18.98 -10.89
N ILE A 424 37.12 19.32 -10.73
CA ILE A 424 37.59 20.68 -10.48
C ILE A 424 38.20 21.21 -11.79
N LYS A 425 37.78 22.43 -12.17
CA LYS A 425 38.29 23.15 -13.35
C LYS A 425 39.34 24.14 -12.94
#